data_f920b8120f0a3510582d4958e821ebac
#
_entry.id   f920b8120f0a3510582d4958e821ebac
#
_cell.length_a   1.000
_cell.length_b   1.000
_cell.length_c   1.000
_cell.angle_alpha   90.00
_cell.angle_beta   90.00
_cell.angle_gamma   90.00
#
_symmetry.space_group_name_H-M   'P 1'
#
loop_
_entity.id
_entity.type
_entity.pdbx_description
1 polymer ?
#
loop_
_entity_poly.entity_id
_entity_poly.type
_entity_poly.pdbx_seq_one_letter_code
_entity_poly.pdbx_strand_id
1 'polypeptide(L)'
;MFELLGYMETFTASGQTSHAVNRSKRLQVAERLIIEESAKVVKIAVINKGHKNGNEIHIVYNNGVVKIYNANSRKFITVLIARVPQIERYKVKITRTMKKKINLHIKNGYNNIAF
;
A
#
# COMPACT_ATOMS: atom_id res chain seq x y z
N MET A 1 11.45 -2.83 -8.98
CA MET A 1 11.20 -1.68 -8.08
C MET A 1 11.22 -0.35 -8.80
N PHE A 2 12.19 -0.08 -9.64
CA PHE A 2 12.24 1.17 -10.40
C PHE A 2 11.00 1.41 -11.24
N GLU A 3 10.48 0.37 -11.86
CA GLU A 3 9.28 0.48 -12.69
C GLU A 3 8.09 0.98 -11.89
N LEU A 4 7.96 0.50 -10.65
CA LEU A 4 6.85 0.91 -9.79
C LEU A 4 6.95 2.38 -9.41
N LEU A 5 8.16 2.90 -9.18
CA LEU A 5 8.36 4.31 -8.90
C LEU A 5 7.96 5.18 -10.09
N GLY A 6 8.31 4.74 -11.30
CA GLY A 6 7.92 5.44 -12.52
C GLY A 6 6.40 5.51 -12.67
N TYR A 7 5.70 4.44 -12.38
CA TYR A 7 4.24 4.42 -12.42
C TYR A 7 3.63 5.36 -11.39
N MET A 8 4.21 5.43 -10.19
CA MET A 8 3.73 6.35 -9.16
C MET A 8 3.87 7.80 -9.58
N GLU A 9 4.99 8.17 -10.18
CA GLU A 9 5.21 9.52 -10.68
C GLU A 9 4.20 9.87 -11.78
N THR A 10 3.98 8.97 -12.71
CA THR A 10 3.01 9.15 -13.78
C THR A 10 1.61 9.34 -13.21
N PHE A 11 1.25 8.54 -12.22
CA PHE A 11 -0.05 8.62 -11.58
C PHE A 11 -0.27 9.98 -10.91
N THR A 12 0.71 10.46 -10.13
CA THR A 12 0.58 11.72 -9.41
C THR A 12 0.51 12.92 -10.35
N ALA A 13 1.13 12.85 -11.51
CA ALA A 13 1.11 13.93 -12.47
C ALA A 13 -0.27 14.14 -13.13
N SER A 14 -1.12 13.11 -13.12
CA SER A 14 -2.41 13.20 -13.82
C SER A 14 -3.52 13.89 -13.05
N GLY A 15 -3.55 13.82 -11.76
CA GLY A 15 -4.37 14.49 -10.76
C GLY A 15 -5.68 15.19 -11.13
N GLN A 16 -6.57 14.60 -11.93
CA GLN A 16 -7.75 15.32 -12.41
C GLN A 16 -9.00 15.13 -11.57
N THR A 17 -9.09 14.08 -10.75
CA THR A 17 -10.28 13.79 -9.98
C THR A 17 -9.99 13.87 -8.48
N SER A 18 -11.01 14.15 -7.68
CA SER A 18 -10.86 14.13 -6.22
C SER A 18 -10.39 12.75 -5.74
N HIS A 19 -10.88 11.68 -6.38
CA HIS A 19 -10.47 10.33 -6.03
C HIS A 19 -8.97 10.11 -6.33
N ALA A 20 -8.47 10.59 -7.45
CA ALA A 20 -7.04 10.51 -7.78
C ALA A 20 -6.20 11.34 -6.82
N VAL A 21 -6.65 12.53 -6.46
CA VAL A 21 -5.98 13.39 -5.47
C VAL A 21 -5.92 12.68 -4.11
N ASN A 22 -7.01 12.07 -3.69
CA ASN A 22 -7.06 11.35 -2.42
C ASN A 22 -6.08 10.18 -2.40
N ARG A 23 -5.99 9.43 -3.49
CA ARG A 23 -5.01 8.34 -3.61
C ARG A 23 -3.59 8.88 -3.57
N SER A 24 -3.33 10.00 -4.21
CA SER A 24 -2.00 10.63 -4.19
C SER A 24 -1.59 11.04 -2.79
N LYS A 25 -2.49 11.67 -2.03
CA LYS A 25 -2.22 12.06 -0.65
C LYS A 25 -1.95 10.84 0.23
N ARG A 26 -2.74 9.79 0.06
CA ARG A 26 -2.56 8.56 0.81
C ARG A 26 -1.21 7.93 0.49
N LEU A 27 -0.81 7.95 -0.77
CA LEU A 27 0.49 7.46 -1.19
C LEU A 27 1.63 8.27 -0.56
N GLN A 28 1.50 9.59 -0.49
CA GLN A 28 2.50 10.44 0.15
C GLN A 28 2.71 10.07 1.62
N VAL A 29 1.61 9.86 2.35
CA VAL A 29 1.69 9.43 3.75
C VAL A 29 2.36 8.08 3.85
N ALA A 30 1.96 7.12 3.01
CA ALA A 30 2.53 5.78 3.01
C ALA A 30 4.03 5.80 2.71
N GLU A 31 4.46 6.58 1.72
CA GLU A 31 5.87 6.71 1.38
C GLU A 31 6.68 7.28 2.53
N ARG A 32 6.14 8.28 3.21
CA ARG A 32 6.79 8.87 4.37
C ARG A 32 6.96 7.84 5.49
N LEU A 33 5.92 7.05 5.77
CA LEU A 33 5.99 6.01 6.80
C LEU A 33 7.02 4.95 6.46
N ILE A 34 7.12 4.58 5.18
CA ILE A 34 8.12 3.61 4.73
C ILE A 34 9.53 4.15 4.99
N ILE A 35 9.77 5.39 4.63
CA ILE A 35 11.09 6.02 4.77
C ILE A 35 11.44 6.25 6.25
N GLU A 36 10.55 6.89 7.00
CA GLU A 36 10.82 7.27 8.38
C GLU A 36 10.99 6.06 9.29
N GLU A 37 10.28 4.97 9.00
CA GLU A 37 10.34 3.76 9.80
C GLU A 37 11.29 2.70 9.23
N SER A 38 11.97 3.03 8.14
CA SER A 38 12.85 2.09 7.44
C SER A 38 12.15 0.77 7.15
N ALA A 39 10.90 0.85 6.70
CA ALA A 39 10.07 -0.32 6.47
C ALA A 39 10.63 -1.17 5.33
N LYS A 40 10.50 -2.49 5.49
CA LYS A 40 10.97 -3.46 4.52
C LYS A 40 9.81 -4.26 3.97
N VAL A 41 9.93 -4.66 2.71
CA VAL A 41 8.95 -5.55 2.09
C VAL A 41 9.03 -6.93 2.74
N VAL A 42 7.91 -7.43 3.24
CA VAL A 42 7.83 -8.77 3.84
C VAL A 42 7.07 -9.75 2.97
N LYS A 43 6.30 -9.27 2.00
CA LYS A 43 5.54 -10.12 1.10
C LYS A 43 5.22 -9.38 -0.19
N ILE A 44 5.30 -10.10 -1.31
CA ILE A 44 4.73 -9.63 -2.58
C ILE A 44 3.75 -10.71 -3.00
N ALA A 45 2.46 -10.38 -3.02
CA ALA A 45 1.40 -11.33 -3.33
C ALA A 45 0.73 -10.97 -4.64
N VAL A 46 0.46 -11.98 -5.46
CA VAL A 46 -0.34 -11.82 -6.67
C VAL A 46 -1.75 -12.29 -6.34
N ILE A 47 -2.71 -11.38 -6.42
CA ILE A 47 -4.10 -11.65 -6.07
C ILE A 47 -4.92 -11.72 -7.34
N ASN A 48 -5.57 -12.85 -7.56
CA ASN A 48 -6.45 -13.03 -8.70
C ASN A 48 -7.83 -12.45 -8.36
N LYS A 49 -8.22 -11.41 -9.07
CA LYS A 49 -9.50 -10.75 -8.85
C LYS A 49 -10.64 -11.38 -9.66
N GLY A 50 -10.32 -12.29 -10.58
CA GLY A 50 -11.34 -13.00 -11.35
C GLY A 50 -12.14 -12.13 -12.29
N HIS A 51 -11.62 -10.97 -12.69
CA HIS A 51 -12.30 -10.07 -13.63
C HIS A 51 -11.36 -9.64 -14.75
N LYS A 52 -11.92 -8.93 -15.75
CA LYS A 52 -11.20 -8.57 -16.96
C LYS A 52 -9.98 -7.70 -16.74
N ASN A 53 -9.91 -6.99 -15.63
CA ASN A 53 -8.76 -6.15 -15.30
C ASN A 53 -7.56 -6.96 -14.81
N GLY A 54 -7.74 -8.27 -14.63
CA GLY A 54 -6.65 -9.16 -14.28
C GLY A 54 -6.28 -9.18 -12.82
N ASN A 55 -5.05 -9.62 -12.56
CA ASN A 55 -4.54 -9.78 -11.21
C ASN A 55 -4.02 -8.47 -10.64
N GLU A 56 -3.92 -8.44 -9.31
CA GLU A 56 -3.27 -7.35 -8.59
C GLU A 56 -1.98 -7.83 -7.95
N ILE A 57 -1.01 -6.93 -7.84
CA ILE A 57 0.21 -7.15 -7.08
C ILE A 57 0.09 -6.34 -5.80
N HIS A 58 0.19 -7.03 -4.66
CA HIS A 58 0.16 -6.40 -3.33
C HIS A 58 1.56 -6.48 -2.72
N ILE A 59 2.15 -5.31 -2.48
CA ILE A 59 3.47 -5.20 -1.86
C ILE A 59 3.26 -4.84 -0.40
N VAL A 60 3.55 -5.79 0.49
CA VAL A 60 3.28 -5.68 1.93
C VAL A 60 4.56 -5.31 2.65
N TYR A 61 4.51 -4.25 3.44
CA TYR A 61 5.63 -3.79 4.26
C TYR A 61 5.45 -4.19 5.72
N ASN A 62 6.56 -4.27 6.43
CA ASN A 62 6.54 -4.71 7.83
C ASN A 62 5.95 -3.70 8.81
N ASN A 63 5.54 -2.53 8.35
CA ASN A 63 4.85 -1.53 9.17
C ASN A 63 3.36 -1.41 8.83
N GLY A 64 2.83 -2.34 8.04
CA GLY A 64 1.40 -2.37 7.71
C GLY A 64 1.02 -1.65 6.43
N VAL A 65 1.97 -0.99 5.78
CA VAL A 65 1.70 -0.36 4.47
C VAL A 65 1.57 -1.45 3.42
N VAL A 66 0.54 -1.37 2.58
CA VAL A 66 0.33 -2.26 1.45
C VAL A 66 0.09 -1.42 0.20
N LYS A 67 0.97 -1.55 -0.78
CA LYS A 67 0.80 -0.89 -2.08
C LYS A 67 0.21 -1.88 -3.07
N ILE A 68 -0.80 -1.46 -3.81
CA ILE A 68 -1.53 -2.32 -4.74
C ILE A 68 -1.37 -1.78 -6.16
N TYR A 69 -0.95 -2.64 -7.07
CA TYR A 69 -0.73 -2.34 -8.48
C TYR A 69 -1.48 -3.34 -9.34
N ASN A 70 -1.84 -2.93 -10.55
CA ASN A 70 -2.35 -3.86 -11.55
C ASN A 70 -1.19 -4.73 -12.07
N ALA A 71 -1.36 -6.05 -12.08
CA ALA A 71 -0.28 -6.96 -12.47
C ALA A 71 0.06 -6.86 -13.96
N ASN A 72 -0.93 -6.57 -14.80
CA ASN A 72 -0.74 -6.52 -16.25
C ASN A 72 -0.14 -5.18 -16.71
N SER A 73 -0.76 -4.08 -16.30
CA SER A 73 -0.32 -2.74 -16.70
C SER A 73 0.76 -2.17 -15.79
N ARG A 74 0.92 -2.73 -14.60
CA ARG A 74 1.80 -2.27 -13.53
C ARG A 74 1.47 -0.86 -13.04
N LYS A 75 0.29 -0.38 -13.35
CA LYS A 75 -0.16 0.92 -12.87
C LYS A 75 -0.61 0.84 -11.43
N PHE A 76 -0.30 1.88 -10.68
CA PHE A 76 -0.72 2.00 -9.28
C PHE A 76 -2.25 2.04 -9.17
N ILE A 77 -2.80 1.26 -8.24
CA ILE A 77 -4.24 1.25 -7.96
C ILE A 77 -4.51 2.03 -6.68
N THR A 78 -3.93 1.60 -5.56
CA THR A 78 -4.15 2.24 -4.27
C THR A 78 -3.10 1.81 -3.26
N VAL A 79 -3.15 2.42 -2.08
CA VAL A 79 -2.32 2.06 -0.95
C VAL A 79 -3.19 2.01 0.30
N LEU A 80 -2.87 1.07 1.19
CA LEU A 80 -3.60 0.86 2.44
C LEU A 80 -2.62 0.96 3.60
N ILE A 81 -3.13 1.46 4.74
CA ILE A 81 -2.47 1.24 6.04
C ILE A 81 -3.30 0.16 6.70
N ALA A 82 -2.86 -1.08 6.58
CA ALA A 82 -3.65 -2.24 6.94
C ALA A 82 -3.64 -2.51 8.44
N ARG A 83 -4.69 -3.19 8.90
CA ARG A 83 -4.76 -3.71 10.27
C ARG A 83 -4.08 -5.08 10.33
N VAL A 84 -3.75 -5.52 11.54
CA VAL A 84 -3.09 -6.82 11.74
C VAL A 84 -3.83 -7.98 11.05
N PRO A 85 -5.16 -8.15 11.18
CA PRO A 85 -5.85 -9.25 10.49
C PRO A 85 -5.71 -9.20 8.98
N GLN A 86 -5.65 -8.01 8.39
CA GLN A 86 -5.48 -7.86 6.94
C GLN A 86 -4.09 -8.33 6.51
N ILE A 87 -3.05 -8.02 7.29
CA ILE A 87 -1.69 -8.47 7.00
C ILE A 87 -1.59 -9.99 7.15
N GLU A 88 -2.26 -10.56 8.15
CA GLU A 88 -2.26 -12.00 8.36
C GLU A 88 -2.85 -12.78 7.18
N ARG A 89 -3.78 -12.18 6.44
CA ARG A 89 -4.37 -12.81 5.25
C ARG A 89 -3.36 -13.06 4.15
N TYR A 90 -2.25 -12.32 4.15
CA TYR A 90 -1.16 -12.54 3.18
C TYR A 90 -0.21 -13.66 3.60
N LYS A 91 -0.51 -14.36 4.69
CA LYS A 91 0.35 -15.42 5.24
C LYS A 91 1.70 -14.88 5.70
N VAL A 92 1.71 -13.65 6.19
CA VAL A 92 2.88 -13.01 6.77
C VAL A 92 2.92 -13.30 8.26
N LYS A 93 4.08 -13.71 8.76
CA LYS A 93 4.28 -13.90 10.19
C LYS A 93 4.38 -12.53 10.86
N ILE A 94 3.46 -12.24 11.78
CA ILE A 94 3.42 -10.97 12.49
C ILE A 94 4.32 -11.04 13.71
N THR A 95 5.38 -10.22 13.73
CA THR A 95 6.24 -10.10 14.90
C THR A 95 5.63 -9.08 15.88
N ARG A 96 6.13 -9.09 17.11
CA ARG A 96 5.68 -8.13 18.13
C ARG A 96 5.93 -6.69 17.67
N THR A 97 7.08 -6.44 17.06
CA THR A 97 7.45 -5.10 16.55
C THR A 97 6.49 -4.65 15.46
N MET A 98 6.16 -5.53 14.53
CA MET A 98 5.19 -5.24 13.46
C MET A 98 3.84 -4.89 14.06
N LYS A 99 3.37 -5.70 15.00
CA LYS A 99 2.06 -5.48 15.65
C LYS A 99 2.01 -4.12 16.32
N LYS A 100 3.05 -3.74 17.03
CA LYS A 100 3.12 -2.43 17.68
C LYS A 100 3.05 -1.28 16.68
N LYS A 101 3.81 -1.36 15.59
CA LYS A 101 3.81 -0.31 14.57
C LYS A 101 2.46 -0.21 13.88
N ILE A 102 1.89 -1.34 13.49
CA ILE A 102 0.59 -1.39 12.82
C ILE A 102 -0.48 -0.77 13.72
N ASN A 103 -0.55 -1.20 14.98
CA ASN A 103 -1.54 -0.70 15.92
C ASN A 103 -1.35 0.80 16.20
N LEU A 104 -0.11 1.27 16.24
CA LEU A 104 0.16 2.69 16.42
C LEU A 104 -0.37 3.51 15.25
N HIS A 105 -0.21 3.03 14.02
CA HIS A 105 -0.74 3.71 12.84
C HIS A 105 -2.26 3.75 12.87
N ILE A 106 -2.90 2.67 13.28
CA ILE A 106 -4.36 2.62 13.43
C ILE A 106 -4.81 3.60 14.50
N LYS A 107 -4.13 3.63 15.64
CA LYS A 107 -4.43 4.56 16.73
C LYS A 107 -4.29 6.02 16.27
N ASN A 108 -3.32 6.30 15.43
CA ASN A 108 -3.09 7.64 14.89
C ASN A 108 -4.05 7.99 13.75
N GLY A 109 -4.93 7.08 13.37
CA GLY A 109 -5.95 7.34 12.37
C GLY A 109 -5.49 7.24 10.93
N TYR A 110 -4.31 6.70 10.67
CA TYR A 110 -3.78 6.65 9.31
C TYR A 110 -4.62 5.77 8.37
N ASN A 111 -5.25 4.72 8.88
CA ASN A 111 -6.10 3.88 8.05
C ASN A 111 -7.45 4.54 7.71
N ASN A 112 -7.80 5.60 8.42
CA ASN A 112 -9.04 6.35 8.22
C ASN A 112 -8.80 7.68 7.52
N ILE A 113 -7.64 7.86 6.93
CA ILE A 113 -7.33 9.09 6.22
C ILE A 113 -8.31 9.21 5.06
N ALA A 114 -9.28 10.09 5.23
CA ALA A 114 -10.25 10.43 4.21
C ALA A 114 -9.67 11.60 3.42
N PHE A 115 -9.24 11.30 2.24
CA PHE A 115 -8.65 12.34 1.44
C PHE A 115 -9.58 12.74 0.33
#